data_09f19b46370669c9ecbfdc334a89d068
#
_entry.id   09f19b46370669c9ecbfdc334a89d068
#
_cell.length_a   1.000
_cell.length_b   1.000
_cell.length_c   1.000
_cell.angle_alpha   90.00
_cell.angle_beta   90.00
_cell.angle_gamma   90.00
#
_symmetry.space_group_name_H-M   'P 1'
#
loop_
_entity.id
_entity.type
_entity.pdbx_description
1 polymer ?
#
loop_
_entity_poly.entity_id
_entity_poly.type
_entity_poly.pdbx_seq_one_letter_code
_entity_poly.pdbx_strand_id
1 'polypeptide(L)'
;MGSAQRAGLAVTAPFSRHTNSSTMKTPPKNEYPRPNLKRAHWLNLNGQWGFATDPDRLGIRQQWWLREKWPETITVPFCPNSPASGVQIDPDITTVWYHRTFELPDWASADVVLNIGACDYHSQIYINSQQAGEHQGGYTPIHLSIGDYLKPGTNHIVVRATDSDSWQQPRGKQEGTTRWPIDYDAVIGIWQSVWLEPTNAVHITHLGSHYDLRAQQLHLTCTLSDQFHGQLTAHLRTNDLDVAATSAEGQARSELRITLDVADPRLWSPEQPFLYDLALSLTDVDGQTLDKVTSYAGLREIAVINGKHCLNGAPIYLRGVLDQGYFPEGWYCAADDSVLRQDVELTKAMGFNFARKHQKAEEPRYLYWADKLGLLVWAEMPSGRIFSSALVTSLTEQWLDLVRRDRGHPSVIGWVPFNESWGVWHIQQRPEQRAFVDGLVALTKALDSSRPVIGNDGWEYTSGDLWTLHLYHDDQRSLDERLAALAADPSQPVTQGQRPRNGALAGSDPAQLPMLLTECGGVGFESDTPNDNAFAYGELPADIAALEREIRQIMASISASKTLQGFVWTQLTDVQQEVNGLLYFDRRPKLPLTKLKEIFADQTPPSVG
;
A
#
# COMPACT_ATOMS: atom_id res chain seq x y z
N MET A 1 -41.65 24.59 6.41
CA MET A 1 -40.92 25.12 7.57
C MET A 1 -40.35 23.92 8.32
N GLY A 2 -39.04 23.74 8.32
CA GLY A 2 -38.34 22.63 8.95
C GLY A 2 -36.86 22.77 8.66
N SER A 3 -36.16 23.48 9.56
CA SER A 3 -34.75 23.82 9.46
C SER A 3 -33.89 22.56 9.67
N ALA A 4 -33.11 22.19 8.67
CA ALA A 4 -32.03 21.22 8.80
C ALA A 4 -30.81 21.91 9.44
N GLN A 5 -30.51 21.57 10.69
CA GLN A 5 -29.27 21.95 11.37
C GLN A 5 -28.09 21.26 10.70
N ARG A 6 -27.18 22.05 10.15
CA ARG A 6 -25.82 21.61 9.77
C ARG A 6 -25.02 21.38 11.06
N ALA A 7 -24.63 20.16 11.32
CA ALA A 7 -23.65 19.85 12.34
C ALA A 7 -22.26 20.34 11.85
N GLY A 8 -21.76 21.40 12.47
CA GLY A 8 -20.39 21.86 12.29
C GLY A 8 -19.43 20.89 12.94
N LEU A 9 -18.45 20.41 12.18
CA LEU A 9 -17.30 19.66 12.68
C LEU A 9 -16.48 20.57 13.60
N ALA A 10 -16.53 20.32 14.90
CA ALA A 10 -15.66 20.97 15.88
C ALA A 10 -14.25 20.42 15.74
N VAL A 11 -13.32 21.29 15.34
CA VAL A 11 -11.87 21.03 15.40
C VAL A 11 -11.50 20.99 16.89
N THR A 12 -11.19 19.81 17.39
CA THR A 12 -10.71 19.60 18.76
C THR A 12 -9.25 20.01 18.92
N ALA A 13 -8.94 20.52 20.09
CA ALA A 13 -7.74 21.19 20.57
C ALA A 13 -6.42 20.42 20.43
N PRO A 14 -5.23 21.09 20.60
CA PRO A 14 -3.91 20.52 20.35
C PRO A 14 -3.55 19.41 21.34
N PHE A 15 -2.87 18.38 20.81
CA PHE A 15 -2.32 17.24 21.55
C PHE A 15 -1.44 17.70 22.71
N SER A 16 -1.85 17.40 23.93
CA SER A 16 -0.99 17.49 25.12
C SER A 16 -0.06 16.29 25.18
N ARG A 17 1.23 16.54 25.36
CA ARG A 17 2.23 15.52 25.66
C ARG A 17 1.79 14.72 26.88
N HIS A 18 1.32 13.51 26.70
CA HIS A 18 1.13 12.56 27.79
C HIS A 18 2.35 11.64 27.91
N THR A 19 3.28 12.07 28.76
CA THR A 19 4.19 11.15 29.43
C THR A 19 3.43 10.53 30.60
N ASN A 20 2.83 9.35 30.37
CA ASN A 20 2.39 8.51 31.49
C ASN A 20 2.59 7.05 31.07
N SER A 21 3.54 6.39 31.72
CA SER A 21 3.67 4.94 31.78
C SER A 21 2.50 4.36 32.57
N SER A 22 1.33 4.25 31.93
CA SER A 22 0.24 3.40 32.42
C SER A 22 0.17 2.18 31.50
N THR A 23 0.21 1.01 32.08
CA THR A 23 -0.05 -0.27 31.42
C THR A 23 -1.22 -0.14 30.46
N MET A 24 -0.95 -0.17 29.15
CA MET A 24 -2.01 -0.13 28.14
C MET A 24 -2.93 -1.33 28.36
N LYS A 25 -4.17 -1.07 28.71
CA LYS A 25 -5.19 -2.11 28.95
C LYS A 25 -5.61 -2.82 27.65
N THR A 26 -5.29 -2.24 26.49
CA THR A 26 -5.65 -2.76 25.16
C THR A 26 -4.38 -2.79 24.29
N PRO A 27 -4.13 -3.88 23.54
CA PRO A 27 -3.01 -3.91 22.59
C PRO A 27 -3.13 -2.80 21.54
N PRO A 28 -2.01 -2.26 21.03
CA PRO A 28 -2.06 -1.35 19.89
C PRO A 28 -2.65 -2.07 18.68
N LYS A 29 -3.32 -1.31 17.79
CA LYS A 29 -3.99 -1.88 16.60
C LYS A 29 -4.86 -3.07 16.94
N ASN A 30 -5.88 -2.83 17.77
CA ASN A 30 -6.78 -3.87 18.27
C ASN A 30 -7.94 -4.20 17.31
N GLU A 31 -7.99 -3.55 16.17
CA GLU A 31 -8.92 -3.86 15.08
C GLU A 31 -8.44 -5.07 14.27
N TYR A 32 -9.39 -5.77 13.62
CA TYR A 32 -9.04 -6.90 12.75
C TYR A 32 -8.16 -6.46 11.58
N PRO A 33 -6.95 -7.04 11.39
CA PRO A 33 -5.95 -6.47 10.49
C PRO A 33 -6.29 -6.57 9.00
N ARG A 34 -7.10 -7.55 8.59
CA ARG A 34 -7.40 -7.88 7.19
C ARG A 34 -8.92 -7.85 6.90
N PRO A 35 -9.56 -6.65 6.83
CA PRO A 35 -11.03 -6.54 6.76
C PRO A 35 -11.68 -7.17 5.53
N ASN A 36 -10.91 -7.29 4.42
CA ASN A 36 -11.36 -7.90 3.17
C ASN A 36 -11.34 -9.45 3.18
N LEU A 37 -10.94 -10.06 4.29
CA LEU A 37 -10.97 -11.52 4.50
C LEU A 37 -11.04 -11.81 6.00
N LYS A 38 -12.20 -11.52 6.62
CA LYS A 38 -12.37 -11.56 8.09
C LYS A 38 -12.98 -12.88 8.54
N ARG A 39 -12.37 -13.51 9.56
CA ARG A 39 -12.95 -14.64 10.31
C ARG A 39 -13.57 -14.17 11.62
N ALA A 40 -14.54 -14.95 12.11
CA ALA A 40 -15.28 -14.63 13.34
C ALA A 40 -14.38 -14.66 14.59
N HIS A 41 -13.42 -15.57 14.60
CA HIS A 41 -12.51 -15.78 15.71
C HIS A 41 -11.08 -15.45 15.32
N TRP A 42 -10.38 -14.76 16.21
CA TRP A 42 -8.97 -14.41 16.07
C TRP A 42 -8.41 -13.99 17.42
N LEU A 43 -7.09 -14.05 17.55
CA LEU A 43 -6.36 -13.58 18.73
C LEU A 43 -5.29 -12.55 18.32
N ASN A 44 -5.44 -11.32 18.79
CA ASN A 44 -4.44 -10.27 18.61
C ASN A 44 -3.19 -10.56 19.45
N LEU A 45 -2.04 -10.65 18.83
CA LEU A 45 -0.75 -10.82 19.49
C LEU A 45 0.10 -9.53 19.52
N ASN A 46 -0.44 -8.39 19.11
CA ASN A 46 0.25 -7.11 19.28
C ASN A 46 0.45 -6.75 20.76
N GLY A 47 1.30 -5.78 21.04
CA GLY A 47 1.59 -5.29 22.39
C GLY A 47 3.00 -5.64 22.84
N GLN A 48 3.18 -5.96 24.12
CA GLN A 48 4.51 -6.15 24.70
C GLN A 48 5.10 -7.52 24.34
N TRP A 49 6.30 -7.51 23.76
CA TRP A 49 7.10 -8.68 23.43
C TRP A 49 8.49 -8.57 24.09
N GLY A 50 9.07 -9.69 24.52
CA GLY A 50 10.49 -9.75 24.85
C GLY A 50 11.32 -9.46 23.61
N PHE A 51 12.43 -8.76 23.75
CA PHE A 51 13.23 -8.28 22.63
C PHE A 51 14.74 -8.35 22.91
N ALA A 52 15.52 -8.53 21.85
CA ALA A 52 16.98 -8.42 21.87
C ALA A 52 17.52 -8.04 20.49
N THR A 53 18.52 -7.19 20.45
CA THR A 53 19.38 -6.99 19.28
C THR A 53 20.46 -8.08 19.22
N ASP A 54 20.92 -8.41 18.00
CA ASP A 54 21.94 -9.46 17.77
C ASP A 54 22.99 -8.95 16.76
N PRO A 55 23.77 -7.89 17.14
CA PRO A 55 24.73 -7.26 16.22
C PRO A 55 25.84 -8.23 15.78
N ASP A 56 26.23 -9.16 16.63
CA ASP A 56 27.27 -10.17 16.35
C ASP A 56 26.74 -11.44 15.70
N ARG A 57 25.41 -11.53 15.44
CA ARG A 57 24.69 -12.69 14.86
C ARG A 57 24.95 -13.99 15.62
N LEU A 58 25.05 -13.91 16.94
CA LEU A 58 25.29 -15.05 17.81
C LEU A 58 24.05 -15.87 18.13
N GLY A 59 22.85 -15.30 17.96
CA GLY A 59 21.59 -15.88 18.42
C GLY A 59 21.32 -17.27 17.87
N ILE A 60 21.66 -17.54 16.59
CA ILE A 60 21.52 -18.88 16.00
C ILE A 60 22.47 -19.87 16.70
N ARG A 61 23.75 -19.54 16.84
CA ARG A 61 24.73 -20.44 17.48
C ARG A 61 24.43 -20.69 18.96
N GLN A 62 23.86 -19.68 19.63
CA GLN A 62 23.51 -19.74 21.06
C GLN A 62 22.06 -20.18 21.27
N GLN A 63 21.33 -20.55 20.23
CA GLN A 63 19.96 -21.05 20.28
C GLN A 63 19.01 -20.12 21.07
N TRP A 64 18.98 -18.83 20.72
CA TRP A 64 18.19 -17.85 21.43
C TRP A 64 16.68 -18.14 21.42
N TRP A 65 16.18 -18.97 20.53
CA TRP A 65 14.79 -19.44 20.56
C TRP A 65 14.44 -20.33 21.77
N LEU A 66 15.46 -20.72 22.57
CA LEU A 66 15.29 -21.48 23.83
C LEU A 66 15.32 -20.56 25.06
N ARG A 67 15.53 -19.24 24.90
CA ARG A 67 15.65 -18.30 26.02
C ARG A 67 14.32 -18.12 26.74
N GLU A 68 14.34 -18.17 28.07
CA GLU A 68 13.21 -17.83 28.93
C GLU A 68 13.17 -16.33 29.27
N LYS A 69 14.33 -15.67 29.32
CA LYS A 69 14.45 -14.26 29.70
C LYS A 69 15.02 -13.43 28.56
N TRP A 70 14.41 -12.30 28.32
CA TRP A 70 14.79 -11.35 27.28
C TRP A 70 15.26 -10.05 27.90
N PRO A 71 16.32 -9.43 27.37
CA PRO A 71 16.94 -8.26 28.01
C PRO A 71 16.04 -7.02 27.95
N GLU A 72 15.22 -6.89 26.92
CA GLU A 72 14.39 -5.74 26.65
C GLU A 72 12.93 -6.12 26.38
N THR A 73 12.08 -5.12 26.32
CA THR A 73 10.66 -5.27 25.93
C THR A 73 10.33 -4.25 24.86
N ILE A 74 9.72 -4.72 23.77
CA ILE A 74 9.31 -3.91 22.63
C ILE A 74 7.79 -3.90 22.48
N THR A 75 7.24 -2.82 21.96
CA THR A 75 5.81 -2.73 21.59
C THR A 75 5.62 -3.09 20.12
N VAL A 76 5.12 -4.31 19.84
CA VAL A 76 4.77 -4.77 18.49
C VAL A 76 3.38 -4.20 18.13
N PRO A 77 3.16 -3.70 16.89
CA PRO A 77 3.98 -3.91 15.69
C PRO A 77 4.88 -2.72 15.29
N PHE A 78 5.34 -1.92 16.24
CA PHE A 78 6.17 -0.76 15.88
C PHE A 78 7.60 -1.17 15.55
N CYS A 79 8.16 -0.54 14.50
CA CYS A 79 9.54 -0.78 14.08
C CYS A 79 10.51 -0.54 15.23
N PRO A 80 11.50 -1.42 15.50
CA PRO A 80 12.38 -1.33 16.66
C PRO A 80 13.14 -0.01 16.80
N ASN A 81 13.47 0.63 15.69
CA ASN A 81 14.15 1.93 15.68
C ASN A 81 13.19 3.14 15.74
N SER A 82 11.85 2.92 15.75
CA SER A 82 10.87 3.99 15.88
C SER A 82 10.58 4.37 17.34
N PRO A 83 10.14 5.61 17.62
CA PRO A 83 9.77 6.04 18.97
C PRO A 83 8.70 5.18 19.64
N ALA A 84 7.67 4.75 18.90
CA ALA A 84 6.55 3.98 19.45
C ALA A 84 6.92 2.56 19.86
N SER A 85 8.06 2.03 19.39
CA SER A 85 8.56 0.71 19.78
C SER A 85 8.93 0.63 21.26
N GLY A 86 9.43 1.73 21.84
CA GLY A 86 9.92 1.84 23.20
C GLY A 86 11.38 1.40 23.39
N VAL A 87 12.05 0.88 22.35
CA VAL A 87 13.47 0.46 22.43
C VAL A 87 14.40 1.38 21.65
N GLN A 88 14.01 1.87 20.47
CA GLN A 88 14.80 2.80 19.64
C GLN A 88 16.24 2.33 19.41
N ILE A 89 16.38 1.21 18.70
CA ILE A 89 17.68 0.60 18.40
C ILE A 89 18.51 1.47 17.46
N ASP A 90 19.82 1.24 17.45
CA ASP A 90 20.75 1.81 16.49
C ASP A 90 20.39 1.39 15.04
N PRO A 91 20.37 2.32 14.07
CA PRO A 91 20.10 2.02 12.66
C PRO A 91 21.03 0.96 12.03
N ASP A 92 22.25 0.80 12.56
CA ASP A 92 23.24 -0.17 12.06
C ASP A 92 22.93 -1.62 12.50
N ILE A 93 21.93 -1.83 13.37
CA ILE A 93 21.52 -3.17 13.80
C ILE A 93 20.78 -3.86 12.67
N THR A 94 21.35 -4.98 12.21
CA THR A 94 20.81 -5.78 11.09
C THR A 94 20.13 -7.08 11.53
N THR A 95 20.07 -7.38 12.83
CA THR A 95 19.42 -8.59 13.34
C THR A 95 18.77 -8.32 14.68
N VAL A 96 17.49 -8.70 14.78
CA VAL A 96 16.68 -8.55 16.00
C VAL A 96 15.88 -9.82 16.26
N TRP A 97 15.56 -10.01 17.54
CA TRP A 97 14.80 -11.15 18.04
C TRP A 97 13.63 -10.70 18.89
N TYR A 98 12.49 -11.34 18.69
CA TYR A 98 11.24 -11.11 19.40
C TYR A 98 10.79 -12.38 20.09
N HIS A 99 10.13 -12.26 21.24
CA HIS A 99 9.54 -13.36 21.98
C HIS A 99 8.21 -12.98 22.57
N ARG A 100 7.22 -13.87 22.47
CA ARG A 100 5.94 -13.72 23.14
C ARG A 100 5.41 -15.06 23.62
N THR A 101 4.73 -15.03 24.77
CA THR A 101 3.89 -16.14 25.23
C THR A 101 2.44 -15.86 24.89
N PHE A 102 1.67 -16.91 24.64
CA PHE A 102 0.24 -16.84 24.42
C PHE A 102 -0.44 -18.13 24.87
N GLU A 103 -1.73 -18.04 25.16
CA GLU A 103 -2.61 -19.18 25.41
C GLU A 103 -3.68 -19.21 24.32
N LEU A 104 -4.06 -20.41 23.86
CA LEU A 104 -5.09 -20.56 22.86
C LEU A 104 -6.47 -20.38 23.53
N PRO A 105 -7.33 -19.55 22.94
CA PRO A 105 -8.72 -19.48 23.36
C PRO A 105 -9.47 -20.79 23.09
N ASP A 106 -10.60 -20.98 23.78
CA ASP A 106 -11.44 -22.19 23.65
C ASP A 106 -11.95 -22.47 22.23
N TRP A 107 -11.98 -21.45 21.37
CA TRP A 107 -12.38 -21.60 19.97
C TRP A 107 -11.28 -22.17 19.06
N ALA A 108 -10.04 -22.30 19.54
CA ALA A 108 -8.95 -22.81 18.71
C ALA A 108 -9.20 -24.26 18.31
N SER A 109 -9.25 -24.49 17.00
CA SER A 109 -9.27 -25.83 16.40
C SER A 109 -7.86 -26.44 16.41
N ALA A 110 -7.74 -27.66 15.89
CA ALA A 110 -6.44 -28.30 15.70
C ALA A 110 -5.53 -27.50 14.73
N ASP A 111 -6.13 -26.80 13.77
CA ASP A 111 -5.44 -26.00 12.78
C ASP A 111 -5.53 -24.52 13.14
N VAL A 112 -4.39 -23.90 13.34
CA VAL A 112 -4.23 -22.48 13.66
C VAL A 112 -3.20 -21.87 12.73
N VAL A 113 -3.56 -20.75 12.11
CA VAL A 113 -2.63 -19.96 11.30
C VAL A 113 -2.10 -18.78 12.10
N LEU A 114 -0.78 -18.70 12.18
CA LEU A 114 -0.07 -17.48 12.59
C LEU A 114 0.02 -16.55 11.38
N ASN A 115 -0.44 -15.33 11.57
CA ASN A 115 -0.35 -14.26 10.59
C ASN A 115 0.57 -13.16 11.12
N ILE A 116 1.51 -12.69 10.31
CA ILE A 116 2.27 -11.47 10.52
C ILE A 116 2.09 -10.63 9.26
N GLY A 117 1.50 -9.44 9.39
CA GLY A 117 1.15 -8.61 8.23
C GLY A 117 2.37 -8.19 7.39
N ALA A 118 3.49 -7.90 8.05
CA ALA A 118 4.81 -7.72 7.42
C ALA A 118 5.92 -7.77 8.47
N CYS A 119 7.09 -8.29 8.06
CA CYS A 119 8.30 -8.33 8.87
C CYS A 119 9.54 -8.18 7.96
N ASP A 120 10.26 -7.08 8.09
CA ASP A 120 11.39 -6.73 7.22
C ASP A 120 12.69 -7.32 7.76
N TYR A 121 13.49 -8.03 7.01
CA TYR A 121 13.32 -8.51 5.63
C TYR A 121 13.26 -10.05 5.57
N HIS A 122 14.23 -10.77 6.18
CA HIS A 122 14.26 -12.23 6.30
C HIS A 122 13.89 -12.66 7.70
N SER A 123 12.81 -13.41 7.84
CA SER A 123 12.22 -13.83 9.12
C SER A 123 12.34 -15.33 9.32
N GLN A 124 12.75 -15.76 10.53
CA GLN A 124 12.68 -17.14 10.98
C GLN A 124 11.76 -17.22 12.20
N ILE A 125 10.78 -18.10 12.14
CA ILE A 125 9.72 -18.22 13.14
C ILE A 125 9.86 -19.56 13.86
N TYR A 126 9.87 -19.49 15.20
CA TYR A 126 9.94 -20.67 16.07
C TYR A 126 8.69 -20.70 16.96
N ILE A 127 8.07 -21.88 17.05
CA ILE A 127 6.94 -22.15 17.95
C ILE A 127 7.36 -23.25 18.91
N ASN A 128 7.25 -22.99 20.22
CA ASN A 128 7.64 -23.95 21.25
C ASN A 128 9.02 -24.57 21.02
N SER A 129 9.99 -23.72 20.65
CA SER A 129 11.39 -24.09 20.40
C SER A 129 11.67 -24.85 19.09
N GLN A 130 10.70 -25.08 18.24
CA GLN A 130 10.85 -25.71 16.94
C GLN A 130 10.70 -24.64 15.84
N GLN A 131 11.57 -24.70 14.83
CA GLN A 131 11.42 -23.81 13.67
C GLN A 131 10.19 -24.23 12.88
N ALA A 132 9.18 -23.37 12.85
CA ALA A 132 7.92 -23.60 12.18
C ALA A 132 7.92 -23.07 10.74
N GLY A 133 8.77 -22.08 10.43
CA GLY A 133 8.89 -21.55 9.08
C GLY A 133 9.89 -20.42 8.96
N GLU A 134 10.06 -19.97 7.72
CA GLU A 134 10.82 -18.78 7.37
C GLU A 134 10.14 -18.02 6.24
N HIS A 135 10.45 -16.73 6.12
CA HIS A 135 9.90 -15.86 5.07
C HIS A 135 10.95 -14.84 4.64
N GLN A 136 10.92 -14.48 3.36
CA GLN A 136 11.76 -13.43 2.79
C GLN A 136 10.89 -12.42 2.06
N GLY A 137 10.90 -11.18 2.55
CA GLY A 137 10.13 -10.06 1.98
C GLY A 137 9.73 -9.07 3.07
N GLY A 138 9.99 -7.77 2.84
CA GLY A 138 9.70 -6.72 3.82
C GLY A 138 8.25 -6.23 3.81
N TYR A 139 7.46 -6.57 2.78
CA TYR A 139 6.14 -5.99 2.53
C TYR A 139 5.03 -7.02 2.38
N THR A 140 5.39 -8.28 2.26
CA THR A 140 4.45 -9.38 2.06
C THR A 140 4.06 -10.05 3.37
N PRO A 141 2.80 -10.52 3.51
CA PRO A 141 2.33 -11.14 4.73
C PRO A 141 2.92 -12.55 4.91
N ILE A 142 3.12 -12.93 6.16
CA ILE A 142 3.47 -14.28 6.57
C ILE A 142 2.21 -15.00 7.03
N HIS A 143 1.90 -16.13 6.41
CA HIS A 143 0.81 -17.02 6.78
C HIS A 143 1.40 -18.41 7.06
N LEU A 144 1.39 -18.84 8.30
CA LEU A 144 2.06 -20.06 8.72
C LEU A 144 1.11 -20.95 9.54
N SER A 145 0.82 -22.14 9.04
CA SER A 145 0.12 -23.17 9.82
C SER A 145 1.00 -23.62 10.98
N ILE A 146 0.50 -23.48 12.21
CA ILE A 146 1.27 -23.78 13.43
C ILE A 146 0.62 -24.86 14.30
N GLY A 147 -0.48 -25.48 13.87
CA GLY A 147 -1.23 -26.47 14.64
C GLY A 147 -0.35 -27.58 15.22
N ASP A 148 0.53 -28.14 14.40
CA ASP A 148 1.42 -29.26 14.80
C ASP A 148 2.47 -28.88 15.87
N TYR A 149 2.74 -27.59 16.05
CA TYR A 149 3.72 -27.07 17.00
C TYR A 149 3.09 -26.66 18.34
N LEU A 150 1.75 -26.60 18.41
CA LEU A 150 1.03 -26.12 19.59
C LEU A 150 0.92 -27.18 20.66
N LYS A 151 0.83 -26.73 21.92
CA LYS A 151 0.64 -27.59 23.10
C LYS A 151 -0.47 -27.00 23.99
N PRO A 152 -1.10 -27.81 24.85
CA PRO A 152 -2.01 -27.29 25.88
C PRO A 152 -1.32 -26.29 26.81
N GLY A 153 -2.03 -25.23 27.19
CA GLY A 153 -1.53 -24.16 28.07
C GLY A 153 -0.68 -23.14 27.32
N THR A 154 0.37 -22.68 27.97
CA THR A 154 1.21 -21.59 27.44
C THR A 154 2.09 -22.04 26.29
N ASN A 155 1.98 -21.33 25.18
CA ASN A 155 2.79 -21.47 23.98
C ASN A 155 3.76 -20.30 23.85
N HIS A 156 4.84 -20.49 23.09
CA HIS A 156 5.90 -19.51 22.85
C HIS A 156 6.10 -19.28 21.37
N ILE A 157 6.15 -18.02 20.96
CA ILE A 157 6.60 -17.59 19.64
C ILE A 157 7.94 -16.88 19.80
N VAL A 158 8.91 -17.24 18.96
CA VAL A 158 10.13 -16.46 18.76
C VAL A 158 10.23 -16.11 17.27
N VAL A 159 10.49 -14.84 16.98
CA VAL A 159 10.73 -14.36 15.60
C VAL A 159 12.13 -13.76 15.57
N ARG A 160 12.95 -14.26 14.66
CA ARG A 160 14.22 -13.61 14.30
C ARG A 160 14.00 -12.87 12.99
N ALA A 161 14.32 -11.59 12.95
CA ALA A 161 14.33 -10.81 11.73
C ALA A 161 15.74 -10.32 11.42
N THR A 162 16.13 -10.42 10.15
CA THR A 162 17.41 -9.92 9.66
C THR A 162 17.16 -9.07 8.43
N ASP A 163 17.59 -7.83 8.45
CA ASP A 163 17.69 -6.99 7.27
C ASP A 163 19.15 -6.62 7.03
N SER A 164 19.55 -6.67 5.77
CA SER A 164 20.87 -6.22 5.33
C SER A 164 20.69 -4.94 4.53
N ASP A 165 21.72 -4.08 4.48
CA ASP A 165 21.72 -2.90 3.62
C ASP A 165 21.85 -3.25 2.13
N SER A 166 21.29 -4.39 1.72
CA SER A 166 21.40 -4.85 0.35
C SER A 166 20.49 -4.07 -0.58
N TRP A 167 21.09 -3.36 -1.50
CA TRP A 167 20.39 -2.68 -2.59
C TRP A 167 19.82 -3.64 -3.66
N GLN A 168 20.02 -4.95 -3.50
CA GLN A 168 19.51 -5.99 -4.38
C GLN A 168 18.17 -6.59 -3.91
N GLN A 169 17.56 -6.02 -2.87
CA GLN A 169 16.24 -6.38 -2.38
C GLN A 169 15.27 -5.19 -2.49
N PRO A 170 13.95 -5.42 -2.54
CA PRO A 170 12.97 -4.35 -2.44
C PRO A 170 13.07 -3.63 -1.10
N ARG A 171 13.39 -2.34 -1.11
CA ARG A 171 13.54 -1.48 0.07
C ARG A 171 12.75 -0.19 -0.01
N GLY A 172 12.40 0.23 -1.23
CA GLY A 172 11.79 1.54 -1.43
C GLY A 172 12.74 2.66 -1.05
N LYS A 173 12.27 3.60 -0.26
CA LYS A 173 13.05 4.77 0.23
C LYS A 173 13.72 4.53 1.58
N GLN A 174 13.76 3.31 2.05
CA GLN A 174 14.48 2.96 3.28
C GLN A 174 16.00 3.01 3.03
N GLU A 175 16.71 3.78 3.85
CA GLU A 175 18.17 3.86 3.78
C GLU A 175 18.77 4.00 5.19
N GLY A 176 19.91 3.37 5.39
CA GLY A 176 20.63 3.44 6.65
C GLY A 176 21.46 4.71 6.79
N THR A 177 22.79 4.56 6.73
CA THR A 177 23.74 5.63 7.03
C THR A 177 24.05 6.56 5.86
N THR A 178 23.88 6.10 4.61
CA THR A 178 24.17 6.89 3.39
C THR A 178 22.86 7.26 2.71
N ARG A 179 22.33 8.45 3.05
CA ARG A 179 21.03 8.91 2.55
C ARG A 179 21.14 9.87 1.40
N TRP A 180 20.29 9.68 0.40
CA TRP A 180 19.91 10.79 -0.47
C TRP A 180 18.87 11.65 0.24
N PRO A 181 18.73 12.92 -0.11
CA PRO A 181 17.75 13.80 0.54
C PRO A 181 16.30 13.30 0.52
N ILE A 182 15.99 12.40 -0.40
CA ILE A 182 14.67 11.79 -0.61
C ILE A 182 14.54 10.40 0.04
N ASP A 183 15.53 9.94 0.79
CA ASP A 183 15.50 8.66 1.52
C ASP A 183 15.24 8.90 3.00
N TYR A 184 14.68 7.90 3.68
CA TYR A 184 14.26 7.99 5.08
C TYR A 184 14.85 6.87 5.91
N ASP A 185 14.69 6.95 7.23
CA ASP A 185 15.15 5.93 8.15
C ASP A 185 14.63 4.55 7.75
N ALA A 186 15.55 3.58 7.63
CA ALA A 186 15.22 2.20 7.37
C ALA A 186 14.45 1.59 8.54
N VAL A 187 13.63 0.61 8.26
CA VAL A 187 12.94 -0.20 9.26
C VAL A 187 13.49 -1.63 9.23
N ILE A 188 13.35 -2.34 10.34
CA ILE A 188 13.70 -3.75 10.47
C ILE A 188 12.65 -4.46 11.32
N GLY A 189 12.40 -5.73 11.04
CA GLY A 189 11.54 -6.58 11.85
C GLY A 189 10.05 -6.33 11.65
N ILE A 190 9.27 -6.67 12.66
CA ILE A 190 7.81 -6.62 12.60
C ILE A 190 7.32 -5.18 12.56
N TRP A 191 6.56 -4.81 11.50
CA TRP A 191 5.96 -3.48 11.37
C TRP A 191 4.46 -3.49 11.03
N GLN A 192 3.85 -4.67 10.90
CA GLN A 192 2.40 -4.84 10.82
C GLN A 192 1.92 -5.86 11.85
N SER A 193 0.61 -5.85 12.13
CA SER A 193 -0.02 -6.67 13.17
C SER A 193 0.33 -8.15 13.11
N VAL A 194 0.40 -8.76 14.30
CA VAL A 194 0.57 -10.20 14.51
C VAL A 194 -0.70 -10.75 15.14
N TRP A 195 -1.26 -11.84 14.56
CA TRP A 195 -2.48 -12.45 15.07
C TRP A 195 -2.59 -13.94 14.73
N LEU A 196 -3.46 -14.62 15.44
CA LEU A 196 -3.82 -16.02 15.16
C LEU A 196 -5.26 -16.10 14.69
N GLU A 197 -5.52 -17.04 13.78
CA GLU A 197 -6.86 -17.43 13.33
C GLU A 197 -7.01 -18.94 13.40
N PRO A 198 -8.18 -19.48 13.88
CA PRO A 198 -8.50 -20.87 13.70
C PRO A 198 -8.87 -21.12 12.24
N THR A 199 -8.36 -22.19 11.69
CA THR A 199 -8.67 -22.64 10.33
C THR A 199 -8.89 -24.16 10.32
N ASN A 200 -9.32 -24.69 9.19
CA ASN A 200 -9.19 -26.10 8.86
C ASN A 200 -8.02 -26.28 7.88
N ALA A 201 -7.66 -27.51 7.60
CA ALA A 201 -6.57 -27.84 6.66
C ALA A 201 -6.75 -27.13 5.31
N VAL A 202 -7.99 -27.06 4.81
CA VAL A 202 -8.32 -26.26 3.63
C VAL A 202 -9.13 -25.03 4.04
N HIS A 203 -8.63 -23.86 3.68
CA HIS A 203 -9.25 -22.56 3.98
C HIS A 203 -8.92 -21.51 2.90
N ILE A 204 -9.70 -20.41 2.86
CA ILE A 204 -9.49 -19.31 1.92
C ILE A 204 -8.31 -18.46 2.40
N THR A 205 -7.31 -18.27 1.52
CA THR A 205 -6.11 -17.47 1.78
C THR A 205 -6.17 -16.10 1.15
N HIS A 206 -6.72 -15.98 -0.08
CA HIS A 206 -6.85 -14.73 -0.81
C HIS A 206 -8.20 -14.64 -1.52
N LEU A 207 -8.67 -13.41 -1.67
CA LEU A 207 -9.90 -13.09 -2.40
C LEU A 207 -9.61 -11.94 -3.38
N GLY A 208 -9.72 -12.23 -4.67
CA GLY A 208 -9.73 -11.23 -5.73
C GLY A 208 -11.16 -10.96 -6.18
N SER A 209 -11.45 -9.71 -6.57
CA SER A 209 -12.75 -9.34 -7.12
C SER A 209 -12.62 -8.32 -8.26
N HIS A 210 -13.44 -8.47 -9.29
CA HIS A 210 -13.66 -7.43 -10.29
C HIS A 210 -15.10 -7.46 -10.80
N TYR A 211 -15.60 -6.32 -11.21
CA TYR A 211 -16.94 -6.17 -11.74
C TYR A 211 -16.88 -5.86 -13.24
N ASP A 212 -17.56 -6.68 -14.05
CA ASP A 212 -17.80 -6.43 -15.46
C ASP A 212 -19.08 -5.59 -15.60
N LEU A 213 -18.91 -4.33 -15.99
CA LEU A 213 -20.00 -3.37 -16.09
C LEU A 213 -20.99 -3.74 -17.21
N ARG A 214 -20.49 -4.29 -18.32
CA ARG A 214 -21.32 -4.67 -19.47
C ARG A 214 -22.12 -5.94 -19.21
N ALA A 215 -21.48 -6.94 -18.62
CA ALA A 215 -22.13 -8.20 -18.27
C ALA A 215 -22.99 -8.07 -17.00
N GLN A 216 -22.83 -7.03 -16.20
CA GLN A 216 -23.41 -6.86 -14.86
C GLN A 216 -23.05 -8.02 -13.91
N GLN A 217 -21.78 -8.42 -13.94
CA GLN A 217 -21.30 -9.59 -13.21
C GLN A 217 -20.15 -9.22 -12.26
N LEU A 218 -20.26 -9.68 -11.01
CA LEU A 218 -19.15 -9.70 -10.06
C LEU A 218 -18.42 -11.03 -10.16
N HIS A 219 -17.16 -10.97 -10.56
CA HIS A 219 -16.27 -12.13 -10.62
C HIS A 219 -15.39 -12.17 -9.37
N LEU A 220 -15.41 -13.29 -8.68
CA LEU A 220 -14.58 -13.56 -7.51
C LEU A 220 -13.56 -14.66 -7.86
N THR A 221 -12.33 -14.49 -7.39
CA THR A 221 -11.28 -15.49 -7.44
C THR A 221 -10.82 -15.79 -6.02
N CYS A 222 -11.13 -16.99 -5.52
CA CYS A 222 -10.75 -17.46 -4.20
C CYS A 222 -9.53 -18.38 -4.31
N THR A 223 -8.42 -18.01 -3.67
CA THR A 223 -7.25 -18.89 -3.53
C THR A 223 -7.37 -19.63 -2.21
N LEU A 224 -7.10 -20.92 -2.21
CA LEU A 224 -7.19 -21.82 -1.06
C LEU A 224 -5.79 -22.27 -0.61
N SER A 225 -5.68 -22.70 0.63
CA SER A 225 -4.43 -23.21 1.22
C SER A 225 -3.95 -24.50 0.59
N ASP A 226 -4.87 -25.33 0.07
CA ASP A 226 -4.57 -26.60 -0.59
C ASP A 226 -5.65 -26.95 -1.63
N GLN A 227 -5.50 -28.09 -2.28
CA GLN A 227 -6.49 -28.66 -3.19
C GLN A 227 -7.78 -28.99 -2.46
N PHE A 228 -8.90 -28.62 -3.04
CA PHE A 228 -10.21 -28.71 -2.43
C PHE A 228 -11.17 -29.57 -3.24
N HIS A 229 -11.96 -30.40 -2.52
CA HIS A 229 -13.13 -31.10 -3.02
C HIS A 229 -14.35 -30.70 -2.20
N GLY A 230 -15.38 -30.14 -2.83
CA GLY A 230 -16.56 -29.64 -2.15
C GLY A 230 -17.19 -28.44 -2.86
N GLN A 231 -17.83 -27.55 -2.13
CA GLN A 231 -18.56 -26.42 -2.67
C GLN A 231 -18.09 -25.09 -2.03
N LEU A 232 -17.78 -24.10 -2.87
CA LEU A 232 -17.65 -22.70 -2.46
C LEU A 232 -18.97 -21.99 -2.72
N THR A 233 -19.55 -21.36 -1.70
CA THR A 233 -20.76 -20.54 -1.82
C THR A 233 -20.42 -19.09 -1.53
N ALA A 234 -20.97 -18.17 -2.32
CA ALA A 234 -20.84 -16.73 -2.14
C ALA A 234 -22.21 -16.05 -2.07
N HIS A 235 -22.40 -15.16 -1.11
CA HIS A 235 -23.57 -14.31 -0.93
C HIS A 235 -23.14 -12.84 -0.95
N LEU A 236 -23.67 -12.08 -1.89
CA LEU A 236 -23.55 -10.62 -1.94
C LEU A 236 -24.80 -10.01 -1.30
N ARG A 237 -24.61 -9.12 -0.32
CA ARG A 237 -25.70 -8.62 0.53
C ARG A 237 -25.72 -7.11 0.66
N THR A 238 -26.91 -6.60 0.95
CA THR A 238 -27.09 -5.24 1.45
C THR A 238 -28.15 -5.26 2.55
N ASN A 239 -27.85 -4.67 3.73
CA ASN A 239 -28.72 -4.71 4.90
C ASN A 239 -29.22 -6.14 5.25
N ASP A 240 -28.31 -7.11 5.27
CA ASP A 240 -28.56 -8.54 5.51
C ASP A 240 -29.45 -9.27 4.48
N LEU A 241 -29.86 -8.59 3.40
CA LEU A 241 -30.61 -9.19 2.30
C LEU A 241 -29.69 -9.62 1.17
N ASP A 242 -29.87 -10.83 0.67
CA ASP A 242 -29.14 -11.33 -0.49
C ASP A 242 -29.55 -10.53 -1.74
N VAL A 243 -28.56 -9.90 -2.39
CA VAL A 243 -28.67 -9.24 -3.70
C VAL A 243 -28.36 -10.25 -4.80
N ALA A 244 -27.35 -11.10 -4.56
CA ALA A 244 -26.98 -12.20 -5.42
C ALA A 244 -26.35 -13.32 -4.59
N ALA A 245 -26.56 -14.57 -4.98
CA ALA A 245 -25.92 -15.73 -4.37
C ALA A 245 -25.64 -16.79 -5.45
N THR A 246 -24.51 -17.47 -5.32
CA THR A 246 -24.13 -18.54 -6.25
C THR A 246 -23.13 -19.49 -5.58
N SER A 247 -22.89 -20.64 -6.22
CA SER A 247 -21.91 -21.61 -5.76
C SER A 247 -21.10 -22.20 -6.91
N ALA A 248 -19.87 -22.65 -6.60
CA ALA A 248 -18.99 -23.35 -7.52
C ALA A 248 -18.44 -24.63 -6.87
N GLU A 249 -18.33 -25.69 -7.65
CA GLU A 249 -17.72 -26.93 -7.18
C GLU A 249 -16.20 -26.90 -7.30
N GLY A 250 -15.50 -27.32 -6.24
CA GLY A 250 -14.08 -27.58 -6.23
C GLY A 250 -13.80 -29.03 -6.61
N GLN A 251 -12.96 -29.25 -7.60
CA GLN A 251 -12.53 -30.55 -8.05
C GLN A 251 -11.00 -30.58 -8.11
N ALA A 252 -10.34 -30.89 -7.00
CA ALA A 252 -8.87 -30.91 -6.86
C ALA A 252 -8.20 -29.59 -7.32
N ARG A 253 -8.73 -28.44 -6.89
CA ARG A 253 -8.21 -27.12 -7.26
C ARG A 253 -7.91 -26.29 -6.02
N SER A 254 -6.83 -25.53 -6.06
CA SER A 254 -6.47 -24.53 -5.05
C SER A 254 -6.89 -23.11 -5.43
N GLU A 255 -7.51 -22.91 -6.61
CA GLU A 255 -8.12 -21.64 -7.02
C GLU A 255 -9.53 -21.93 -7.59
N LEU A 256 -10.52 -21.25 -7.02
CA LEU A 256 -11.91 -21.32 -7.47
C LEU A 256 -12.37 -19.96 -7.97
N ARG A 257 -13.07 -19.97 -9.09
CA ARG A 257 -13.70 -18.78 -9.67
C ARG A 257 -15.22 -18.91 -9.59
N ILE A 258 -15.86 -17.84 -9.16
CA ILE A 258 -17.30 -17.79 -8.99
C ILE A 258 -17.82 -16.47 -9.52
N THR A 259 -18.99 -16.48 -10.18
CA THR A 259 -19.60 -15.30 -10.79
C THR A 259 -20.98 -15.08 -10.23
N LEU A 260 -21.27 -13.86 -9.80
CA LEU A 260 -22.58 -13.42 -9.34
C LEU A 260 -23.18 -12.42 -10.34
N ASP A 261 -24.39 -12.71 -10.82
CA ASP A 261 -25.17 -11.76 -11.61
C ASP A 261 -25.79 -10.73 -10.66
N VAL A 262 -25.55 -9.44 -10.91
CA VAL A 262 -26.02 -8.35 -10.06
C VAL A 262 -26.87 -7.40 -10.88
N ALA A 263 -28.19 -7.60 -10.80
CA ALA A 263 -29.15 -6.68 -11.43
C ALA A 263 -29.21 -5.34 -10.68
N ASP A 264 -29.28 -4.23 -11.41
CA ASP A 264 -29.36 -2.87 -10.87
C ASP A 264 -28.28 -2.54 -9.82
N PRO A 265 -26.98 -2.65 -10.16
CA PRO A 265 -25.91 -2.49 -9.20
C PRO A 265 -25.78 -1.03 -8.72
N ARG A 266 -25.53 -0.87 -7.43
CA ARG A 266 -25.01 0.40 -6.90
C ARG A 266 -23.50 0.43 -7.11
N LEU A 267 -23.05 1.20 -8.09
CA LEU A 267 -21.64 1.27 -8.45
C LEU A 267 -20.86 2.04 -7.37
N TRP A 268 -19.64 1.57 -7.12
CA TRP A 268 -18.67 2.26 -6.26
C TRP A 268 -17.96 3.37 -7.05
N SER A 269 -17.85 4.55 -6.45
CA SER A 269 -17.05 5.67 -6.95
C SER A 269 -16.52 6.52 -5.78
N PRO A 270 -15.58 7.46 -6.01
CA PRO A 270 -15.11 8.39 -4.98
C PRO A 270 -16.23 9.22 -4.32
N GLU A 271 -17.28 9.52 -5.07
CA GLU A 271 -18.43 10.29 -4.61
C GLU A 271 -19.49 9.43 -3.92
N GLN A 272 -19.57 8.15 -4.31
CA GLN A 272 -20.52 7.18 -3.78
C GLN A 272 -19.81 5.84 -3.49
N PRO A 273 -19.00 5.75 -2.43
CA PRO A 273 -18.19 4.59 -2.11
C PRO A 273 -19.02 3.47 -1.47
N PHE A 274 -20.01 2.98 -2.21
CA PHE A 274 -20.91 1.95 -1.71
C PHE A 274 -20.24 0.58 -1.73
N LEU A 275 -20.25 -0.10 -0.59
CA LEU A 275 -19.73 -1.45 -0.42
C LEU A 275 -20.88 -2.39 -0.07
N TYR A 276 -20.97 -3.49 -0.83
CA TYR A 276 -21.81 -4.63 -0.48
C TYR A 276 -21.11 -5.52 0.54
N ASP A 277 -21.85 -6.12 1.45
CA ASP A 277 -21.32 -7.20 2.29
C ASP A 277 -21.17 -8.47 1.45
N LEU A 278 -20.07 -9.19 1.64
CA LEU A 278 -19.77 -10.44 0.95
C LEU A 278 -19.49 -11.54 1.98
N ALA A 279 -20.27 -12.62 1.93
CA ALA A 279 -20.05 -13.79 2.76
C ALA A 279 -19.65 -14.98 1.89
N LEU A 280 -18.58 -15.66 2.28
CA LEU A 280 -18.05 -16.84 1.60
C LEU A 280 -18.02 -18.03 2.55
N SER A 281 -18.37 -19.22 2.08
CA SER A 281 -18.24 -20.45 2.83
C SER A 281 -17.72 -21.59 1.96
N LEU A 282 -16.77 -22.37 2.52
CA LEU A 282 -16.32 -23.65 1.97
C LEU A 282 -17.02 -24.79 2.70
N THR A 283 -17.59 -25.73 1.95
CA THR A 283 -18.26 -26.90 2.48
C THR A 283 -17.71 -28.15 1.78
N ASP A 284 -17.27 -29.13 2.51
CA ASP A 284 -16.76 -30.39 1.92
C ASP A 284 -17.88 -31.21 1.26
N VAL A 285 -17.52 -32.39 0.74
CA VAL A 285 -18.46 -33.32 0.06
C VAL A 285 -19.52 -33.92 1.00
N ASP A 286 -19.25 -33.94 2.31
CA ASP A 286 -20.15 -34.42 3.33
C ASP A 286 -21.07 -33.32 3.91
N GLY A 287 -20.94 -32.10 3.42
CA GLY A 287 -21.73 -30.93 3.85
C GLY A 287 -21.17 -30.24 5.11
N GLN A 288 -19.98 -30.62 5.59
CA GLN A 288 -19.34 -29.95 6.72
C GLN A 288 -18.69 -28.61 6.26
N THR A 289 -18.94 -27.56 7.02
CA THR A 289 -18.29 -26.27 6.77
C THR A 289 -16.82 -26.32 7.17
N LEU A 290 -15.93 -26.05 6.22
CA LEU A 290 -14.49 -25.99 6.45
C LEU A 290 -14.01 -24.56 6.74
N ASP A 291 -14.56 -23.55 6.05
CA ASP A 291 -14.19 -22.15 6.29
C ASP A 291 -15.37 -21.21 6.07
N LYS A 292 -15.41 -20.14 6.85
CA LYS A 292 -16.35 -19.03 6.68
C LYS A 292 -15.61 -17.73 6.82
N VAL A 293 -15.67 -16.89 5.77
CA VAL A 293 -15.11 -15.57 5.80
C VAL A 293 -16.14 -14.52 5.41
N THR A 294 -16.04 -13.37 6.05
CA THR A 294 -16.76 -12.16 5.65
C THR A 294 -15.82 -11.18 4.99
N SER A 295 -16.31 -10.52 3.96
CA SER A 295 -15.61 -9.56 3.15
C SER A 295 -16.58 -8.45 2.73
N TYR A 296 -16.18 -7.65 1.76
CA TYR A 296 -17.02 -6.67 1.08
C TYR A 296 -16.64 -6.58 -0.40
N ALA A 297 -17.51 -6.01 -1.21
CA ALA A 297 -17.25 -5.74 -2.61
C ALA A 297 -17.77 -4.36 -3.01
N GLY A 298 -16.92 -3.58 -3.66
CA GLY A 298 -17.31 -2.37 -4.38
C GLY A 298 -17.41 -2.68 -5.87
N LEU A 299 -18.59 -2.53 -6.44
CA LEU A 299 -18.84 -2.85 -7.84
C LEU A 299 -18.40 -1.68 -8.72
N ARG A 300 -17.29 -1.82 -9.41
CA ARG A 300 -16.76 -0.81 -10.33
C ARG A 300 -15.92 -1.43 -11.43
N GLU A 301 -15.87 -0.77 -12.56
CA GLU A 301 -14.95 -1.06 -13.65
C GLU A 301 -13.96 0.10 -13.82
N ILE A 302 -12.68 -0.23 -14.04
CA ILE A 302 -11.63 0.71 -14.43
C ILE A 302 -11.02 0.23 -15.73
N ALA A 303 -10.92 1.10 -16.72
CA ALA A 303 -10.45 0.72 -18.05
C ALA A 303 -9.82 1.90 -18.79
N VAL A 304 -8.99 1.61 -19.79
CA VAL A 304 -8.58 2.58 -20.80
C VAL A 304 -9.47 2.39 -22.05
N ILE A 305 -10.29 3.38 -22.34
CA ILE A 305 -11.25 3.36 -23.44
C ILE A 305 -10.97 4.53 -24.38
N ASN A 306 -10.63 4.24 -25.64
CA ASN A 306 -10.32 5.26 -26.66
C ASN A 306 -9.28 6.30 -26.20
N GLY A 307 -8.18 5.83 -25.57
CA GLY A 307 -7.11 6.67 -25.04
C GLY A 307 -7.50 7.50 -23.81
N LYS A 308 -8.61 7.16 -23.13
CA LYS A 308 -9.05 7.82 -21.90
C LYS A 308 -9.08 6.83 -20.73
N HIS A 309 -8.60 7.28 -19.57
CA HIS A 309 -8.75 6.57 -18.31
C HIS A 309 -10.20 6.73 -17.83
N CYS A 310 -10.93 5.62 -17.67
CA CYS A 310 -12.36 5.62 -17.40
C CYS A 310 -12.68 4.83 -16.13
N LEU A 311 -13.56 5.39 -15.30
CA LEU A 311 -14.20 4.71 -14.18
C LEU A 311 -15.68 4.52 -14.50
N ASN A 312 -16.18 3.29 -14.40
CA ASN A 312 -17.57 2.93 -14.69
C ASN A 312 -18.02 3.40 -16.09
N GLY A 313 -17.14 3.26 -17.08
CA GLY A 313 -17.39 3.65 -18.46
C GLY A 313 -17.28 5.15 -18.77
N ALA A 314 -17.11 6.02 -17.77
CA ALA A 314 -16.97 7.46 -17.95
C ALA A 314 -15.52 7.92 -17.73
N PRO A 315 -14.99 8.84 -18.56
CA PRO A 315 -13.67 9.42 -18.34
C PRO A 315 -13.54 10.05 -16.95
N ILE A 316 -12.42 9.78 -16.29
CA ILE A 316 -12.09 10.37 -14.99
C ILE A 316 -10.78 11.15 -15.06
N TYR A 317 -10.76 12.33 -14.46
CA TYR A 317 -9.53 13.08 -14.25
C TYR A 317 -8.95 12.79 -12.85
N LEU A 318 -7.74 12.24 -12.80
CA LEU A 318 -7.08 11.89 -11.54
C LEU A 318 -6.42 13.15 -10.92
N ARG A 319 -6.93 13.58 -9.78
CA ARG A 319 -6.30 14.60 -8.93
C ARG A 319 -5.65 13.89 -7.78
N GLY A 320 -4.35 13.64 -7.91
CA GLY A 320 -3.61 12.78 -7.00
C GLY A 320 -2.66 13.51 -6.08
N VAL A 321 -2.31 12.84 -5.00
CA VAL A 321 -1.19 13.18 -4.12
C VAL A 321 -0.32 11.96 -3.88
N LEU A 322 0.99 12.18 -3.85
CA LEU A 322 1.98 11.16 -3.52
C LEU A 322 2.03 10.97 -2.00
N ASP A 323 1.97 9.74 -1.55
CA ASP A 323 1.93 9.39 -0.13
C ASP A 323 3.00 8.34 0.20
N GLN A 324 4.00 8.72 0.98
CA GLN A 324 5.12 7.88 1.39
C GLN A 324 4.73 6.85 2.46
N GLY A 325 3.65 7.08 3.23
CA GLY A 325 3.23 6.20 4.30
C GLY A 325 4.18 6.15 5.50
N TYR A 326 4.83 7.25 5.83
CA TYR A 326 5.64 7.40 7.04
C TYR A 326 4.88 8.17 8.12
N PHE A 327 5.10 7.80 9.38
CA PHE A 327 4.42 8.34 10.55
C PHE A 327 5.44 8.76 11.62
N PRO A 328 5.23 9.88 12.34
CA PRO A 328 6.21 10.40 13.29
C PRO A 328 6.60 9.44 14.40
N GLU A 329 5.63 8.68 14.90
CA GLU A 329 5.82 7.80 16.06
C GLU A 329 6.33 6.40 15.69
N GLY A 330 5.82 5.86 14.57
CA GLY A 330 6.02 4.44 14.23
C GLY A 330 6.66 4.20 12.86
N TRP A 331 7.06 5.25 12.16
CA TRP A 331 7.66 5.25 10.83
C TRP A 331 6.79 4.52 9.80
N TYR A 332 7.05 3.25 9.49
CA TYR A 332 6.17 2.49 8.59
C TYR A 332 4.83 2.09 9.21
N CYS A 333 4.74 2.10 10.54
CA CYS A 333 3.56 1.69 11.26
C CYS A 333 2.79 2.92 11.77
N ALA A 334 1.56 3.14 11.33
CA ALA A 334 0.69 4.15 11.91
C ALA A 334 0.42 3.84 13.40
N ALA A 335 0.31 4.88 14.24
CA ALA A 335 0.09 4.72 15.67
C ALA A 335 -1.17 3.88 15.98
N ASP A 336 -2.22 4.11 15.22
CA ASP A 336 -3.48 3.37 15.28
C ASP A 336 -4.26 3.46 13.95
N ASP A 337 -5.39 2.78 13.86
CA ASP A 337 -6.26 2.74 12.69
C ASP A 337 -6.85 4.11 12.32
N SER A 338 -7.04 4.99 13.30
CA SER A 338 -7.61 6.32 13.07
C SER A 338 -6.66 7.24 12.29
N VAL A 339 -5.35 7.03 12.40
CA VAL A 339 -4.33 7.77 11.64
C VAL A 339 -4.39 7.40 10.16
N LEU A 340 -4.53 6.13 9.83
CA LEU A 340 -4.72 5.67 8.44
C LEU A 340 -6.00 6.25 7.82
N ARG A 341 -7.08 6.24 8.59
CA ARG A 341 -8.34 6.89 8.20
C ARG A 341 -8.17 8.39 7.99
N GLN A 342 -7.45 9.06 8.88
CA GLN A 342 -7.20 10.49 8.83
C GLN A 342 -6.43 10.88 7.55
N ASP A 343 -5.42 10.12 7.13
CA ASP A 343 -4.67 10.39 5.91
C ASP A 343 -5.60 10.34 4.68
N VAL A 344 -6.53 9.37 4.61
CA VAL A 344 -7.55 9.31 3.56
C VAL A 344 -8.52 10.49 3.62
N GLU A 345 -8.99 10.86 4.82
CA GLU A 345 -9.91 11.99 5.02
C GLU A 345 -9.25 13.34 4.66
N LEU A 346 -8.00 13.57 5.08
CA LEU A 346 -7.24 14.77 4.74
C LEU A 346 -6.97 14.87 3.24
N THR A 347 -6.57 13.77 2.60
CA THR A 347 -6.39 13.72 1.15
C THR A 347 -7.65 14.18 0.41
N LYS A 348 -8.81 13.65 0.78
CA LYS A 348 -10.09 14.06 0.19
C LYS A 348 -10.48 15.50 0.56
N ALA A 349 -10.22 15.93 1.80
CA ALA A 349 -10.54 17.28 2.25
C ALA A 349 -9.76 18.36 1.50
N MET A 350 -8.55 18.05 1.04
CA MET A 350 -7.74 18.92 0.18
C MET A 350 -8.18 18.94 -1.29
N GLY A 351 -9.19 18.14 -1.69
CA GLY A 351 -9.73 18.13 -3.05
C GLY A 351 -9.19 17.02 -3.96
N PHE A 352 -8.34 16.16 -3.47
CA PHE A 352 -7.85 14.99 -4.21
C PHE A 352 -8.92 13.89 -4.25
N ASN A 353 -8.93 13.12 -5.35
CA ASN A 353 -9.72 11.91 -5.49
C ASN A 353 -8.86 10.64 -5.58
N PHE A 354 -7.53 10.81 -5.51
CA PHE A 354 -6.57 9.77 -5.78
C PHE A 354 -5.32 9.93 -4.89
N ALA A 355 -4.75 8.82 -4.45
CA ALA A 355 -3.44 8.74 -3.80
C ALA A 355 -2.55 7.71 -4.52
N ARG A 356 -1.31 8.09 -4.78
CA ARG A 356 -0.26 7.18 -5.20
C ARG A 356 0.53 6.78 -3.96
N LYS A 357 0.37 5.53 -3.49
CA LYS A 357 1.23 4.98 -2.43
C LYS A 357 2.59 4.74 -3.02
N HIS A 358 3.57 5.49 -2.54
CA HIS A 358 4.88 5.58 -3.19
C HIS A 358 5.94 4.80 -2.43
N GLN A 359 6.62 3.90 -3.15
CA GLN A 359 7.76 3.11 -2.65
C GLN A 359 7.46 2.31 -1.36
N LYS A 360 6.18 2.04 -1.10
CA LYS A 360 5.69 1.28 0.06
C LYS A 360 4.41 0.53 -0.30
N ALA A 361 4.39 -0.77 -0.03
CA ALA A 361 3.14 -1.53 -0.01
C ALA A 361 2.46 -1.36 1.34
N GLU A 362 1.36 -0.62 1.37
CA GLU A 362 0.69 -0.24 2.61
C GLU A 362 -0.05 -1.39 3.27
N GLU A 363 -0.38 -1.25 4.54
CA GLU A 363 -1.15 -2.23 5.26
C GLU A 363 -2.62 -2.28 4.77
N PRO A 364 -3.29 -3.47 4.80
CA PRO A 364 -4.65 -3.63 4.28
C PRO A 364 -5.69 -2.70 4.92
N ARG A 365 -5.44 -2.20 6.12
CA ARG A 365 -6.32 -1.24 6.81
C ARG A 365 -6.39 0.12 6.10
N TYR A 366 -5.30 0.59 5.49
CA TYR A 366 -5.32 1.81 4.68
C TYR A 366 -6.24 1.63 3.45
N LEU A 367 -6.08 0.51 2.74
CA LEU A 367 -6.92 0.20 1.58
C LEU A 367 -8.40 0.04 1.97
N TYR A 368 -8.69 -0.55 3.13
CA TYR A 368 -10.06 -0.59 3.66
C TYR A 368 -10.66 0.81 3.85
N TRP A 369 -9.89 1.77 4.40
CA TRP A 369 -10.38 3.14 4.55
C TRP A 369 -10.53 3.84 3.20
N ALA A 370 -9.62 3.59 2.25
CA ALA A 370 -9.74 4.08 0.88
C ALA A 370 -11.01 3.53 0.20
N ASP A 371 -11.30 2.23 0.35
CA ASP A 371 -12.52 1.60 -0.15
C ASP A 371 -13.78 2.21 0.46
N LYS A 372 -13.76 2.42 1.78
CA LYS A 372 -14.92 2.87 2.55
C LYS A 372 -15.22 4.36 2.38
N LEU A 373 -14.19 5.16 2.21
CA LEU A 373 -14.32 6.62 2.10
C LEU A 373 -14.26 7.11 0.64
N GLY A 374 -13.95 6.23 -0.32
CA GLY A 374 -13.93 6.56 -1.74
C GLY A 374 -12.68 7.34 -2.15
N LEU A 375 -11.49 6.80 -1.88
CA LEU A 375 -10.23 7.31 -2.41
C LEU A 375 -9.67 6.30 -3.40
N LEU A 376 -9.36 6.74 -4.61
CA LEU A 376 -8.67 5.91 -5.61
C LEU A 376 -7.20 5.75 -5.20
N VAL A 377 -6.61 4.58 -5.48
CA VAL A 377 -5.23 4.26 -5.08
C VAL A 377 -4.48 3.57 -6.22
N TRP A 378 -3.24 3.98 -6.47
CA TRP A 378 -2.27 3.12 -7.13
C TRP A 378 -1.42 2.40 -6.08
N ALA A 379 -1.31 1.09 -6.25
CA ALA A 379 -0.44 0.23 -5.46
C ALA A 379 0.90 0.09 -6.20
N GLU A 380 1.97 0.51 -5.52
CA GLU A 380 3.32 0.55 -6.08
C GLU A 380 4.23 -0.44 -5.36
N MET A 381 5.12 -1.08 -6.13
CA MET A 381 6.15 -1.95 -5.60
C MET A 381 7.31 -1.11 -5.05
N PRO A 382 7.71 -1.32 -3.79
CA PRO A 382 8.97 -0.78 -3.29
C PRO A 382 10.15 -1.26 -4.14
N SER A 383 10.96 -0.34 -4.63
CA SER A 383 12.03 -0.67 -5.56
C SER A 383 13.26 -1.24 -4.85
N GLY A 384 14.01 -2.11 -5.54
CA GLY A 384 15.43 -2.29 -5.26
C GLY A 384 16.25 -1.26 -6.03
N ARG A 385 17.56 -1.18 -5.75
CA ARG A 385 18.43 -0.17 -6.36
C ARG A 385 19.45 -0.73 -7.33
N ILE A 386 19.81 -2.00 -7.20
CA ILE A 386 20.83 -2.65 -8.04
C ILE A 386 20.21 -3.83 -8.78
N PHE A 387 20.27 -3.78 -10.11
CA PHE A 387 19.85 -4.89 -10.97
C PHE A 387 20.75 -6.11 -10.78
N SER A 388 20.13 -7.23 -10.41
CA SER A 388 20.78 -8.53 -10.24
C SER A 388 19.76 -9.66 -10.37
N SER A 389 20.20 -10.89 -10.50
CA SER A 389 19.30 -12.05 -10.47
C SER A 389 18.56 -12.18 -9.13
N ALA A 390 19.20 -11.78 -8.02
CA ALA A 390 18.56 -11.75 -6.70
C ALA A 390 17.39 -10.77 -6.65
N LEU A 391 17.58 -9.53 -7.19
CA LEU A 391 16.50 -8.57 -7.28
C LEU A 391 15.38 -9.04 -8.20
N VAL A 392 15.70 -9.60 -9.36
CA VAL A 392 14.69 -10.13 -10.30
C VAL A 392 13.80 -11.15 -9.61
N THR A 393 14.39 -12.10 -8.86
CA THR A 393 13.62 -13.11 -8.13
C THR A 393 12.80 -12.50 -7.02
N SER A 394 13.45 -11.80 -6.07
CA SER A 394 12.78 -11.31 -4.85
C SER A 394 11.70 -10.26 -5.13
N LEU A 395 11.93 -9.36 -6.10
CA LEU A 395 10.94 -8.36 -6.48
C LEU A 395 9.75 -8.99 -7.19
N THR A 396 10.00 -9.96 -8.08
CA THR A 396 8.91 -10.67 -8.78
C THR A 396 8.02 -11.42 -7.79
N GLU A 397 8.59 -12.22 -6.89
CA GLU A 397 7.82 -13.00 -5.91
C GLU A 397 6.98 -12.10 -5.02
N GLN A 398 7.59 -11.09 -4.40
CA GLN A 398 6.87 -10.16 -3.54
C GLN A 398 5.80 -9.36 -4.29
N TRP A 399 6.08 -8.91 -5.52
CA TRP A 399 5.10 -8.19 -6.33
C TRP A 399 3.86 -9.02 -6.62
N LEU A 400 4.05 -10.28 -7.05
CA LEU A 400 2.92 -11.16 -7.34
C LEU A 400 2.07 -11.45 -6.09
N ASP A 401 2.69 -11.54 -4.91
CA ASP A 401 1.97 -11.72 -3.64
C ASP A 401 1.20 -10.46 -3.25
N LEU A 402 1.78 -9.27 -3.44
CA LEU A 402 1.08 -8.00 -3.20
C LEU A 402 -0.13 -7.82 -4.13
N VAL A 403 0.00 -8.16 -5.41
CA VAL A 403 -1.12 -8.13 -6.36
C VAL A 403 -2.23 -9.09 -5.90
N ARG A 404 -1.89 -10.33 -5.48
CA ARG A 404 -2.87 -11.29 -4.96
C ARG A 404 -3.55 -10.77 -3.69
N ARG A 405 -2.78 -10.15 -2.78
CA ARG A 405 -3.29 -9.58 -1.53
C ARG A 405 -4.31 -8.47 -1.79
N ASP A 406 -4.01 -7.56 -2.73
CA ASP A 406 -4.71 -6.28 -2.85
C ASP A 406 -5.73 -6.23 -4.01
N ARG A 407 -5.76 -7.21 -4.93
CA ARG A 407 -6.68 -7.21 -6.08
C ARG A 407 -8.17 -7.30 -5.73
N GLY A 408 -8.52 -7.52 -4.46
CA GLY A 408 -9.89 -7.48 -3.95
C GLY A 408 -10.40 -6.08 -3.59
N HIS A 409 -9.53 -5.06 -3.50
CA HIS A 409 -9.89 -3.71 -3.09
C HIS A 409 -10.43 -2.87 -4.25
N PRO A 410 -11.66 -2.31 -4.17
CA PRO A 410 -12.20 -1.46 -5.23
C PRO A 410 -11.45 -0.13 -5.37
N SER A 411 -10.83 0.39 -4.31
CA SER A 411 -10.01 1.61 -4.37
C SER A 411 -8.76 1.46 -5.22
N VAL A 412 -8.17 0.25 -5.30
CA VAL A 412 -6.97 0.01 -6.12
C VAL A 412 -7.36 0.03 -7.59
N ILE A 413 -6.87 1.03 -8.33
CA ILE A 413 -7.20 1.27 -9.74
C ILE A 413 -6.01 1.16 -10.70
N GLY A 414 -4.82 0.85 -10.20
CA GLY A 414 -3.61 0.68 -11.01
C GLY A 414 -2.49 0.02 -10.25
N TRP A 415 -1.63 -0.65 -11.00
CA TRP A 415 -0.47 -1.40 -10.53
C TRP A 415 0.82 -0.77 -11.05
N VAL A 416 1.77 -0.45 -10.16
CA VAL A 416 3.03 0.22 -10.50
C VAL A 416 4.22 -0.65 -10.04
N PRO A 417 4.73 -1.56 -10.90
CA PRO A 417 5.86 -2.42 -10.54
C PRO A 417 7.22 -1.71 -10.47
N PHE A 418 7.41 -0.60 -11.19
CA PHE A 418 8.65 0.19 -11.16
C PHE A 418 8.37 1.68 -11.10
N ASN A 419 9.24 2.39 -10.40
CA ASN A 419 9.31 3.84 -10.35
C ASN A 419 10.68 4.31 -10.84
N GLU A 420 10.69 5.31 -11.77
CA GLU A 420 11.89 6.06 -12.17
C GLU A 420 13.10 5.19 -12.55
N SER A 421 12.84 4.03 -13.12
CA SER A 421 13.87 3.04 -13.48
C SER A 421 14.75 2.59 -12.30
N TRP A 422 14.28 2.76 -11.04
CA TRP A 422 15.02 2.24 -9.88
C TRP A 422 15.16 0.73 -9.99
N GLY A 423 16.39 0.23 -9.76
CA GLY A 423 16.74 -1.17 -9.94
C GLY A 423 16.98 -1.59 -11.40
N VAL A 424 16.60 -0.75 -12.38
CA VAL A 424 16.81 -0.96 -13.82
C VAL A 424 17.45 0.27 -14.49
N TRP A 425 18.39 0.91 -13.80
CA TRP A 425 19.02 2.19 -14.17
C TRP A 425 19.58 2.27 -15.59
N HIS A 426 19.90 1.12 -16.20
CA HIS A 426 20.48 1.02 -17.54
C HIS A 426 19.48 0.49 -18.58
N ILE A 427 18.19 0.68 -18.34
CA ILE A 427 17.11 0.17 -19.19
C ILE A 427 17.21 0.63 -20.65
N GLN A 428 17.81 1.81 -20.89
CA GLN A 428 18.06 2.34 -22.24
C GLN A 428 19.13 1.54 -23.02
N GLN A 429 20.07 0.88 -22.31
CA GLN A 429 21.23 0.23 -22.91
C GLN A 429 21.21 -1.30 -22.74
N ARG A 430 20.47 -1.82 -21.75
CA ARG A 430 20.48 -3.21 -21.35
C ARG A 430 19.13 -3.89 -21.61
N PRO A 431 19.03 -4.73 -22.65
CA PRO A 431 17.77 -5.37 -23.01
C PRO A 431 17.21 -6.28 -21.92
N GLU A 432 18.06 -6.87 -21.05
CA GLU A 432 17.61 -7.67 -19.90
C GLU A 432 16.83 -6.85 -18.85
N GLN A 433 17.18 -5.58 -18.66
CA GLN A 433 16.44 -4.69 -17.75
C GLN A 433 15.08 -4.29 -18.34
N ARG A 434 15.02 -4.02 -19.64
CA ARG A 434 13.76 -3.81 -20.35
C ARG A 434 12.88 -5.06 -20.27
N ALA A 435 13.46 -6.23 -20.56
CA ALA A 435 12.73 -7.51 -20.48
C ALA A 435 12.16 -7.78 -19.08
N PHE A 436 12.84 -7.34 -18.02
CA PHE A 436 12.35 -7.46 -16.66
C PHE A 436 11.11 -6.59 -16.42
N VAL A 437 11.11 -5.33 -16.85
CA VAL A 437 9.95 -4.44 -16.75
C VAL A 437 8.77 -4.99 -17.55
N ASP A 438 8.99 -5.33 -18.83
CA ASP A 438 7.95 -5.86 -19.71
C ASP A 438 7.39 -7.20 -19.20
N GLY A 439 8.26 -8.05 -18.63
CA GLY A 439 7.89 -9.31 -18.01
C GLY A 439 6.97 -9.12 -16.79
N LEU A 440 7.27 -8.16 -15.92
CA LEU A 440 6.41 -7.87 -14.76
C LEU A 440 5.06 -7.27 -15.18
N VAL A 441 5.01 -6.42 -16.19
CA VAL A 441 3.74 -5.94 -16.77
C VAL A 441 2.89 -7.14 -17.23
N ALA A 442 3.48 -8.07 -17.97
CA ALA A 442 2.76 -9.25 -18.48
C ALA A 442 2.28 -10.16 -17.34
N LEU A 443 3.12 -10.42 -16.34
CA LEU A 443 2.77 -11.23 -15.16
C LEU A 443 1.65 -10.57 -14.32
N THR A 444 1.71 -9.25 -14.14
CA THR A 444 0.66 -8.50 -13.43
C THR A 444 -0.68 -8.65 -14.15
N LYS A 445 -0.71 -8.47 -15.47
CA LYS A 445 -1.91 -8.65 -16.29
C LYS A 445 -2.43 -10.10 -16.28
N ALA A 446 -1.56 -11.09 -16.16
CA ALA A 446 -1.96 -12.49 -16.03
C ALA A 446 -2.65 -12.78 -14.70
N LEU A 447 -2.30 -12.07 -13.62
CA LEU A 447 -2.94 -12.19 -12.31
C LEU A 447 -4.18 -11.31 -12.17
N ASP A 448 -4.15 -10.11 -12.75
CA ASP A 448 -5.23 -9.13 -12.71
C ASP A 448 -5.31 -8.35 -14.03
N SER A 449 -6.18 -8.80 -14.91
CA SER A 449 -6.46 -8.11 -16.18
C SER A 449 -7.49 -6.98 -16.06
N SER A 450 -8.06 -6.76 -14.88
CA SER A 450 -9.15 -5.81 -14.64
C SER A 450 -8.67 -4.39 -14.31
N ARG A 451 -7.36 -4.17 -14.17
CA ARG A 451 -6.76 -2.87 -13.84
C ARG A 451 -5.62 -2.52 -14.78
N PRO A 452 -5.42 -1.23 -15.08
CA PRO A 452 -4.24 -0.74 -15.78
C PRO A 452 -2.94 -1.09 -15.04
N VAL A 453 -1.88 -1.35 -15.81
CA VAL A 453 -0.51 -1.53 -15.31
C VAL A 453 0.35 -0.41 -15.86
N ILE A 454 1.08 0.26 -14.97
CA ILE A 454 2.07 1.29 -15.29
C ILE A 454 3.44 0.64 -15.17
N GLY A 455 4.07 0.30 -16.28
CA GLY A 455 5.28 -0.55 -16.28
C GLY A 455 6.45 0.07 -15.53
N ASN A 456 6.75 1.33 -15.83
CA ASN A 456 7.80 2.13 -15.18
C ASN A 456 7.28 3.56 -15.08
N ASP A 457 6.95 3.99 -13.86
CA ASP A 457 6.34 5.29 -13.65
C ASP A 457 7.34 6.42 -13.81
N GLY A 458 6.95 7.44 -14.56
CA GLY A 458 7.67 8.71 -14.70
C GLY A 458 8.74 8.77 -15.75
N TRP A 459 9.51 7.70 -15.98
CA TRP A 459 10.63 7.65 -16.93
C TRP A 459 10.54 6.42 -17.83
N GLU A 460 11.23 6.49 -18.97
CA GLU A 460 11.48 5.39 -19.90
C GLU A 460 10.32 4.41 -20.05
N TYR A 461 9.18 4.89 -20.56
CA TYR A 461 8.06 3.99 -20.89
C TYR A 461 8.53 2.85 -21.83
N THR A 462 8.21 1.62 -21.47
CA THR A 462 8.48 0.43 -22.28
C THR A 462 7.18 -0.23 -22.72
N SER A 463 6.33 -0.53 -21.74
CA SER A 463 5.03 -1.17 -21.89
C SER A 463 4.12 -0.78 -20.73
N GLY A 464 2.81 -0.97 -20.90
CA GLY A 464 1.80 -0.62 -19.91
C GLY A 464 0.58 0.02 -20.55
N ASP A 465 -0.38 0.44 -19.73
CA ASP A 465 -1.67 0.96 -20.18
C ASP A 465 -1.79 2.48 -20.05
N LEU A 466 -0.88 3.12 -19.33
CA LEU A 466 -0.83 4.57 -19.13
C LEU A 466 0.58 5.09 -19.44
N TRP A 467 0.66 6.30 -19.94
CA TRP A 467 1.92 7.00 -20.11
C TRP A 467 2.08 8.05 -19.01
N THR A 468 3.09 7.91 -18.19
CA THR A 468 3.31 8.70 -16.99
C THR A 468 4.62 9.45 -17.04
N LEU A 469 4.64 10.66 -16.50
CA LEU A 469 5.78 11.57 -16.55
C LEU A 469 6.04 12.21 -15.17
N HIS A 470 7.32 12.39 -14.82
CA HIS A 470 7.76 13.16 -13.65
C HIS A 470 8.41 14.46 -14.14
N LEU A 471 7.75 15.58 -13.87
CA LEU A 471 8.21 16.90 -14.27
C LEU A 471 8.07 17.88 -13.08
N TYR A 472 9.21 18.40 -12.63
CA TYR A 472 9.29 19.39 -11.57
C TYR A 472 9.71 20.77 -12.11
N HIS A 473 9.25 21.84 -11.49
CA HIS A 473 9.69 23.25 -11.68
C HIS A 473 9.54 23.84 -13.10
N ASP A 474 8.50 23.46 -13.80
CA ASP A 474 8.19 24.14 -15.05
C ASP A 474 7.15 25.24 -14.82
N ASP A 475 7.41 26.45 -15.33
CA ASP A 475 6.35 27.45 -15.49
C ASP A 475 5.34 26.97 -16.56
N GLN A 476 4.19 27.64 -16.66
CA GLN A 476 3.12 27.22 -17.56
C GLN A 476 3.60 27.03 -19.01
N ARG A 477 4.41 27.95 -19.50
CA ARG A 477 4.92 27.92 -20.87
C ARG A 477 5.87 26.75 -21.06
N SER A 478 6.80 26.54 -20.13
CA SER A 478 7.74 25.43 -20.15
C SER A 478 7.06 24.08 -20.09
N LEU A 479 6.03 23.94 -19.24
CA LEU A 479 5.26 22.71 -19.13
C LEU A 479 4.53 22.38 -20.44
N ASP A 480 3.81 23.34 -21.02
CA ASP A 480 3.07 23.13 -22.27
C ASP A 480 4.03 22.81 -23.45
N GLU A 481 5.15 23.51 -23.56
CA GLU A 481 6.18 23.25 -24.58
C GLU A 481 6.78 21.84 -24.42
N ARG A 482 7.07 21.40 -23.19
CA ARG A 482 7.60 20.07 -22.89
C ARG A 482 6.59 18.97 -23.19
N LEU A 483 5.34 19.13 -22.76
CA LEU A 483 4.29 18.17 -23.04
C LEU A 483 4.02 18.05 -24.54
N ALA A 484 4.03 19.17 -25.28
CA ALA A 484 3.89 19.16 -26.74
C ALA A 484 5.09 18.47 -27.43
N ALA A 485 6.32 18.71 -26.96
CA ALA A 485 7.52 18.07 -27.49
C ALA A 485 7.49 16.55 -27.24
N LEU A 486 7.09 16.12 -26.05
CA LEU A 486 6.95 14.70 -25.69
C LEU A 486 5.82 14.02 -26.48
N ALA A 487 4.70 14.71 -26.69
CA ALA A 487 3.60 14.18 -27.53
C ALA A 487 4.02 13.99 -29.00
N ALA A 488 4.92 14.86 -29.50
CA ALA A 488 5.47 14.75 -30.86
C ALA A 488 6.59 13.69 -30.97
N ASP A 489 7.40 13.54 -29.92
CA ASP A 489 8.49 12.56 -29.83
C ASP A 489 8.63 12.06 -28.38
N PRO A 490 8.00 10.93 -28.02
CA PRO A 490 8.06 10.37 -26.66
C PRO A 490 9.45 10.01 -26.17
N SER A 491 10.45 9.92 -27.06
CA SER A 491 11.85 9.64 -26.70
C SER A 491 12.61 10.85 -26.15
N GLN A 492 11.97 12.04 -26.15
CA GLN A 492 12.60 13.25 -25.61
C GLN A 492 12.91 13.11 -24.11
N PRO A 493 13.97 13.81 -23.63
CA PRO A 493 14.32 13.80 -22.21
C PRO A 493 13.25 14.42 -21.33
N VAL A 494 12.92 13.74 -20.22
CA VAL A 494 12.05 14.26 -19.14
C VAL A 494 12.86 14.80 -17.97
N THR A 495 14.12 14.40 -17.82
CA THR A 495 15.03 14.98 -16.83
C THR A 495 16.18 15.73 -17.49
N GLN A 496 16.80 16.66 -16.74
CA GLN A 496 17.99 17.39 -17.16
C GLN A 496 19.26 16.76 -16.54
N GLY A 497 20.43 17.11 -17.06
CA GLY A 497 21.72 16.70 -16.49
C GLY A 497 22.56 15.82 -17.41
N GLN A 498 23.62 15.23 -16.87
CA GLN A 498 24.60 14.45 -17.66
C GLN A 498 24.07 13.08 -18.14
N ARG A 499 23.02 12.57 -17.53
CA ARG A 499 22.35 11.31 -17.89
C ARG A 499 20.85 11.55 -17.91
N PRO A 500 20.34 12.19 -18.95
CA PRO A 500 18.91 12.48 -19.03
C PRO A 500 18.10 11.18 -19.12
N ARG A 501 16.93 11.19 -18.52
CA ARG A 501 15.92 10.15 -18.62
C ARG A 501 14.92 10.53 -19.69
N ASN A 502 14.46 9.58 -20.47
CA ASN A 502 13.54 9.79 -21.58
C ASN A 502 12.10 9.50 -21.17
N GLY A 503 11.13 10.08 -21.85
CA GLY A 503 9.72 9.80 -21.64
C GLY A 503 9.31 8.40 -22.11
N ALA A 504 9.97 7.88 -23.16
CA ALA A 504 9.81 6.51 -23.64
C ALA A 504 11.11 5.97 -24.23
N LEU A 505 11.25 4.66 -24.27
CA LEU A 505 12.35 4.00 -24.97
C LEU A 505 12.09 3.92 -26.48
N ALA A 506 13.19 3.88 -27.23
CA ALA A 506 13.12 3.66 -28.68
C ALA A 506 12.35 2.38 -29.00
N GLY A 507 11.39 2.49 -29.93
CA GLY A 507 10.51 1.40 -30.34
C GLY A 507 9.30 1.16 -29.42
N SER A 508 9.11 1.99 -28.39
CA SER A 508 7.86 2.06 -27.62
C SER A 508 7.04 3.25 -28.07
N ASP A 509 5.72 3.10 -28.22
CA ASP A 509 4.82 4.17 -28.66
C ASP A 509 3.65 4.35 -27.68
N PRO A 510 3.78 5.27 -26.71
CA PRO A 510 2.71 5.59 -25.76
C PRO A 510 1.73 6.66 -26.28
N ALA A 511 1.86 7.17 -27.51
CA ALA A 511 1.15 8.36 -28.00
C ALA A 511 -0.39 8.24 -27.96
N GLN A 512 -0.94 7.04 -27.97
CA GLN A 512 -2.38 6.78 -27.89
C GLN A 512 -2.87 6.46 -26.46
N LEU A 513 -1.97 6.45 -25.48
CA LEU A 513 -2.30 6.15 -24.10
C LEU A 513 -2.72 7.41 -23.34
N PRO A 514 -3.52 7.28 -22.28
CA PRO A 514 -3.75 8.38 -21.36
C PRO A 514 -2.42 8.89 -20.77
N MET A 515 -2.16 10.19 -20.87
CA MET A 515 -0.97 10.83 -20.32
C MET A 515 -1.27 11.42 -18.94
N LEU A 516 -0.45 11.09 -17.94
CA LEU A 516 -0.55 11.61 -16.58
C LEU A 516 0.79 12.20 -16.13
N LEU A 517 0.71 13.27 -15.36
CA LEU A 517 1.86 13.86 -14.68
C LEU A 517 1.92 13.31 -13.25
N THR A 518 2.65 12.23 -13.06
CA THR A 518 2.60 11.41 -11.83
C THR A 518 3.57 11.81 -10.73
N GLU A 519 4.42 12.81 -11.00
CA GLU A 519 5.09 13.61 -9.99
C GLU A 519 5.27 15.03 -10.47
N CYS A 520 4.85 15.99 -9.65
CA CYS A 520 4.98 17.43 -9.89
C CYS A 520 4.89 18.21 -8.58
N GLY A 521 5.19 19.50 -8.64
CA GLY A 521 5.15 20.36 -7.46
C GLY A 521 6.44 20.25 -6.66
N GLY A 522 6.39 19.53 -5.53
CA GLY A 522 7.57 19.36 -4.67
C GLY A 522 8.01 20.64 -3.96
N VAL A 523 7.12 21.64 -3.86
CA VAL A 523 7.40 22.93 -3.21
C VAL A 523 7.48 22.72 -1.71
N GLY A 524 8.64 23.00 -1.13
CA GLY A 524 8.89 22.85 0.29
C GLY A 524 8.51 24.07 1.10
N PHE A 525 8.24 23.85 2.38
CA PHE A 525 8.13 24.91 3.38
C PHE A 525 8.49 24.36 4.74
N GLU A 526 9.49 24.96 5.38
CA GLU A 526 9.94 24.51 6.71
C GLU A 526 8.95 24.88 7.82
N SER A 527 8.97 24.08 8.88
CA SER A 527 8.31 24.42 10.15
C SER A 527 9.10 25.53 10.88
N ASP A 528 8.51 26.05 11.97
CA ASP A 528 9.16 27.03 12.86
C ASP A 528 10.48 26.52 13.50
N THR A 529 10.80 25.23 13.32
CA THR A 529 12.05 24.61 13.76
C THR A 529 12.91 24.33 12.52
N PRO A 530 13.92 25.17 12.22
CA PRO A 530 14.79 24.97 11.07
C PRO A 530 15.49 23.61 11.10
N ASN A 531 15.60 22.97 9.94
CA ASN A 531 16.34 21.75 9.72
C ASN A 531 17.44 22.00 8.70
N ASP A 532 18.69 22.00 9.13
CA ASP A 532 19.86 22.27 8.24
C ASP A 532 19.95 21.27 7.06
N ASN A 533 19.26 20.15 7.12
CA ASN A 533 19.20 19.14 6.07
C ASN A 533 17.89 19.17 5.28
N ALA A 534 17.05 20.21 5.48
CA ALA A 534 15.76 20.31 4.79
C ALA A 534 15.94 20.23 3.26
N PHE A 535 15.11 19.42 2.62
CA PHE A 535 15.11 19.19 1.19
C PHE A 535 13.73 19.44 0.58
N ALA A 536 13.71 20.10 -0.55
CA ALA A 536 12.57 20.21 -1.45
C ALA A 536 13.07 20.35 -2.90
N TYR A 537 12.16 20.21 -3.85
CA TYR A 537 12.46 20.47 -5.24
C TYR A 537 12.39 21.99 -5.49
N GLY A 538 13.55 22.68 -5.55
CA GLY A 538 13.69 24.11 -5.74
C GLY A 538 14.02 24.90 -4.47
N GLU A 539 13.90 26.24 -4.55
CA GLU A 539 14.14 27.13 -3.43
C GLU A 539 12.94 27.10 -2.46
N LEU A 540 13.22 27.21 -1.17
CA LEU A 540 12.14 27.28 -0.18
C LEU A 540 11.46 28.64 -0.22
N PRO A 541 10.11 28.72 -0.32
CA PRO A 541 9.37 29.98 -0.25
C PRO A 541 9.66 30.73 1.05
N ALA A 542 9.79 32.05 0.96
CA ALA A 542 10.13 32.91 2.09
C ALA A 542 9.06 32.98 3.17
N ASP A 543 7.80 32.73 2.83
CA ASP A 543 6.66 32.76 3.73
C ASP A 543 5.48 31.91 3.19
N ILE A 544 4.48 31.71 4.02
CA ILE A 544 3.26 30.96 3.68
C ILE A 544 2.49 31.55 2.48
N ALA A 545 2.55 32.86 2.28
CA ALA A 545 1.90 33.49 1.13
C ALA A 545 2.68 33.23 -0.17
N ALA A 546 4.01 33.13 -0.09
CA ALA A 546 4.84 32.72 -1.20
C ALA A 546 4.59 31.25 -1.57
N LEU A 547 4.50 30.34 -0.57
CA LEU A 547 4.12 28.95 -0.77
C LEU A 547 2.77 28.85 -1.52
N GLU A 548 1.72 29.55 -1.05
CA GLU A 548 0.42 29.52 -1.70
C GLU A 548 0.49 30.02 -3.16
N ARG A 549 1.24 31.10 -3.42
CA ARG A 549 1.38 31.63 -4.79
C ARG A 549 2.06 30.62 -5.73
N GLU A 550 3.11 29.97 -5.27
CA GLU A 550 3.86 29.01 -6.07
C GLU A 550 3.03 27.77 -6.39
N ILE A 551 2.34 27.21 -5.38
CA ILE A 551 1.41 26.08 -5.59
C ILE A 551 0.33 26.47 -6.62
N ARG A 552 -0.29 27.66 -6.50
CA ARG A 552 -1.30 28.14 -7.45
C ARG A 552 -0.76 28.30 -8.86
N GLN A 553 0.48 28.79 -9.00
CA GLN A 553 1.12 28.99 -10.30
C GLN A 553 1.35 27.63 -11.00
N ILE A 554 1.91 26.64 -10.31
CA ILE A 554 2.11 25.30 -10.85
C ILE A 554 0.77 24.65 -11.22
N MET A 555 -0.22 24.74 -10.33
CA MET A 555 -1.54 24.18 -10.60
C MET A 555 -2.26 24.87 -11.76
N ALA A 556 -2.10 26.18 -11.95
CA ALA A 556 -2.63 26.87 -13.12
C ALA A 556 -2.04 26.32 -14.42
N SER A 557 -0.75 25.99 -14.43
CA SER A 557 -0.07 25.40 -15.59
C SER A 557 -0.62 23.99 -15.90
N ILE A 558 -0.76 23.15 -14.87
CA ILE A 558 -1.30 21.78 -15.01
C ILE A 558 -2.73 21.81 -15.55
N SER A 559 -3.56 22.71 -15.00
CA SER A 559 -4.97 22.86 -15.37
C SER A 559 -5.20 23.38 -16.78
N ALA A 560 -4.29 24.20 -17.29
CA ALA A 560 -4.34 24.71 -18.66
C ALA A 560 -4.02 23.62 -19.70
N SER A 561 -3.35 22.54 -19.31
CA SER A 561 -2.99 21.45 -20.21
C SER A 561 -4.22 20.69 -20.70
N LYS A 562 -4.33 20.56 -22.02
CA LYS A 562 -5.38 19.76 -22.69
C LYS A 562 -4.98 18.31 -22.89
N THR A 563 -3.74 17.96 -22.61
CA THR A 563 -3.15 16.64 -22.86
C THR A 563 -3.25 15.75 -21.63
N LEU A 564 -3.05 16.33 -20.46
CA LEU A 564 -3.03 15.59 -19.19
C LEU A 564 -4.42 15.09 -18.80
N GLN A 565 -4.48 13.85 -18.38
CA GLN A 565 -5.69 13.21 -17.83
C GLN A 565 -5.63 13.04 -16.31
N GLY A 566 -4.62 13.60 -15.67
CA GLY A 566 -4.44 13.63 -14.24
C GLY A 566 -3.04 14.08 -13.85
N PHE A 567 -2.92 14.33 -12.56
CA PHE A 567 -1.64 14.70 -11.93
C PHE A 567 -1.53 14.05 -10.54
N VAL A 568 -0.31 13.96 -10.03
CA VAL A 568 0.02 13.59 -8.65
C VAL A 568 0.95 14.64 -8.08
N TRP A 569 0.49 15.35 -7.05
CA TRP A 569 1.28 16.35 -6.36
C TRP A 569 2.26 15.70 -5.36
N THR A 570 3.49 16.09 -5.37
CA THR A 570 4.53 15.65 -4.43
C THR A 570 4.66 16.70 -3.31
N GLN A 571 4.22 16.47 -2.01
CA GLN A 571 3.61 15.22 -1.55
C GLN A 571 2.57 15.49 -0.45
N LEU A 572 1.99 14.42 0.15
CA LEU A 572 0.94 14.54 1.16
C LEU A 572 1.47 15.19 2.45
N THR A 573 2.48 14.58 3.04
CA THR A 573 3.11 15.04 4.29
C THR A 573 4.60 15.25 4.11
N ASP A 574 5.20 16.11 4.90
CA ASP A 574 6.63 16.06 5.12
C ASP A 574 7.04 14.68 5.63
N VAL A 575 8.25 14.26 5.32
CA VAL A 575 8.85 13.05 5.87
C VAL A 575 10.29 13.35 6.24
N GLN A 576 10.58 13.40 7.52
CA GLN A 576 11.92 13.68 8.06
C GLN A 576 12.53 14.98 7.48
N GLN A 577 13.59 14.89 6.65
CA GLN A 577 14.23 16.04 6.02
C GLN A 577 13.52 16.53 4.74
N GLU A 578 12.64 15.75 4.14
CA GLU A 578 11.90 16.15 2.95
C GLU A 578 10.66 16.96 3.35
N VAL A 579 10.72 18.30 3.12
CA VAL A 579 9.77 19.29 3.64
C VAL A 579 8.80 19.82 2.58
N ASN A 580 8.49 19.03 1.56
CA ASN A 580 7.62 19.38 0.43
C ASN A 580 6.18 18.84 0.54
N GLY A 581 5.78 18.36 1.73
CA GLY A 581 4.40 17.98 2.00
C GLY A 581 3.44 19.17 2.00
N LEU A 582 2.18 18.93 1.63
CA LEU A 582 1.08 19.89 1.86
C LEU A 582 0.70 19.95 3.34
N LEU A 583 1.01 18.89 4.06
CA LEU A 583 0.89 18.78 5.51
C LEU A 583 2.30 18.66 6.12
N TYR A 584 2.47 19.17 7.32
CA TYR A 584 3.64 18.82 8.13
C TYR A 584 3.66 17.33 8.46
N PHE A 585 4.78 16.81 8.93
CA PHE A 585 4.93 15.39 9.27
C PHE A 585 3.89 14.90 10.30
N ASP A 586 3.44 15.79 11.20
CA ASP A 586 2.39 15.53 12.19
C ASP A 586 0.95 15.70 11.65
N ARG A 587 0.78 15.80 10.34
CA ARG A 587 -0.50 15.96 9.61
C ARG A 587 -1.18 17.31 9.78
N ARG A 588 -0.57 18.32 10.44
CA ARG A 588 -1.11 19.69 10.44
C ARG A 588 -0.98 20.29 9.02
N PRO A 589 -2.04 20.89 8.47
CA PRO A 589 -1.96 21.52 7.16
C PRO A 589 -1.04 22.75 7.16
N LYS A 590 -0.20 22.90 6.13
CA LYS A 590 0.62 24.12 5.91
C LYS A 590 -0.21 25.30 5.45
N LEU A 591 -1.29 25.04 4.72
CA LEU A 591 -2.32 26.01 4.32
C LEU A 591 -3.69 25.55 4.83
N PRO A 592 -4.66 26.46 5.07
CA PRO A 592 -6.02 26.06 5.41
C PRO A 592 -6.58 25.04 4.39
N LEU A 593 -7.21 23.97 4.86
CA LEU A 593 -7.78 22.92 4.00
C LEU A 593 -8.75 23.46 2.94
N THR A 594 -9.48 24.54 3.26
CA THR A 594 -10.38 25.22 2.32
C THR A 594 -9.63 25.82 1.13
N LYS A 595 -8.44 26.40 1.37
CA LYS A 595 -7.57 26.92 0.31
C LYS A 595 -6.95 25.81 -0.52
N LEU A 596 -6.46 24.75 0.12
CA LEU A 596 -5.93 23.57 -0.59
C LEU A 596 -7.03 22.96 -1.47
N LYS A 597 -8.23 22.82 -0.94
CA LYS A 597 -9.38 22.33 -1.72
C LYS A 597 -9.70 23.23 -2.92
N GLU A 598 -9.70 24.55 -2.74
CA GLU A 598 -9.90 25.52 -3.83
C GLU A 598 -8.83 25.35 -4.93
N ILE A 599 -7.57 25.13 -4.55
CA ILE A 599 -6.47 24.97 -5.50
C ILE A 599 -6.56 23.64 -6.25
N PHE A 600 -6.86 22.53 -5.58
CA PHE A 600 -6.76 21.20 -6.16
C PHE A 600 -8.10 20.62 -6.67
N ALA A 601 -9.27 21.07 -6.15
CA ALA A 601 -10.57 20.51 -6.55
C ALA A 601 -11.15 21.13 -7.83
N ASP A 602 -10.92 22.44 -8.08
CA ASP A 602 -11.53 23.20 -9.19
C ASP A 602 -10.90 22.88 -10.56
N GLN A 603 -10.14 21.79 -10.65
CA GLN A 603 -9.49 21.33 -11.86
C GLN A 603 -10.47 20.52 -12.71
N THR A 604 -11.39 21.19 -13.38
CA THR A 604 -12.22 20.54 -14.41
C THR A 604 -11.43 20.54 -15.71
N PRO A 605 -11.17 19.39 -16.33
CA PRO A 605 -10.58 19.38 -17.65
C PRO A 605 -11.48 20.17 -18.59
N PRO A 606 -10.93 20.98 -19.52
CA PRO A 606 -11.73 21.60 -20.54
C PRO A 606 -12.54 20.51 -21.24
N SER A 607 -13.85 20.71 -21.35
CA SER A 607 -14.74 19.81 -22.06
C SER A 607 -14.14 19.52 -23.44
N VAL A 608 -13.66 18.31 -23.65
CA VAL A 608 -13.22 17.85 -24.97
C VAL A 608 -14.49 17.66 -25.77
N GLY A 609 -14.77 18.63 -26.66
CA GLY A 609 -15.85 18.57 -27.62
C GLY A 609 -15.68 17.43 -28.62
#